data_9f69972aa34cef4985f7a763e24fe196
#
_entry.id   9f69972aa34cef4985f7a763e24fe196
#
_cell.length_a   1.000
_cell.length_b   1.000
_cell.length_c   1.000
_cell.angle_alpha   90.00
_cell.angle_beta   90.00
_cell.angle_gamma   90.00
#
_symmetry.space_group_name_H-M   'P 1'
#
loop_
_entity.id
_entity.type
_entity.pdbx_description
1 polymer ?
#
loop_
_entity_poly.entity_id
_entity_poly.type
_entity_poly.pdbx_seq_one_letter_code
_entity_poly.pdbx_strand_id
1 'polypeptide(L)'
;VMYTTASEEQRLAVQNECRKNNIPISSLSALQAGLNHGYLGSLITQKWNLPDSLSSTILYHHDPLYAPRNIQKSVAIIYVEDMMARYNDKTIDFYQIDKSILRQFNIITEEKFSRIAKKAEEAFLNTINV
;
A
#
# COMPACT_ATOMS: atom_id res chain seq x y z
N VAL A 1 -0.56 0.53 14.18
CA VAL A 1 0.68 0.20 14.90
C VAL A 1 1.93 0.56 14.09
N MET A 2 1.84 0.67 12.77
CA MET A 2 2.99 1.02 11.93
C MET A 2 3.06 2.50 11.56
N TYR A 3 2.25 3.32 12.19
CA TYR A 3 2.17 4.76 11.91
C TYR A 3 2.97 5.62 12.88
N THR A 4 3.62 4.99 13.85
CA THR A 4 4.51 5.70 14.76
C THR A 4 5.78 6.12 14.03
N THR A 5 6.21 7.36 14.25
CA THR A 5 7.49 7.86 13.74
C THR A 5 8.61 6.90 14.12
N ALA A 6 9.25 6.32 13.11
CA ALA A 6 10.40 5.46 13.34
C ALA A 6 11.53 6.27 13.98
N SER A 7 12.24 5.69 14.94
CA SER A 7 13.48 6.24 15.44
C SER A 7 14.51 6.31 14.31
N GLU A 8 15.48 7.19 14.44
CA GLU A 8 16.55 7.31 13.47
C GLU A 8 17.32 5.99 13.29
N GLU A 9 17.47 5.26 14.38
CA GLU A 9 18.09 3.95 14.40
C GLU A 9 17.31 2.93 13.58
N GLN A 10 15.99 2.94 13.66
CA GLN A 10 15.11 2.09 12.85
C GLN A 10 15.17 2.47 11.37
N ARG A 11 15.24 3.76 11.06
CA ARG A 11 15.39 4.26 9.68
C ARG A 11 16.69 3.79 9.06
N LEU A 12 17.80 3.89 9.81
CA LEU A 12 19.10 3.42 9.35
C LEU A 12 19.13 1.91 9.12
N ALA A 13 18.52 1.14 10.02
CA ALA A 13 18.43 -0.31 9.88
C ALA A 13 17.67 -0.69 8.61
N VAL A 14 16.54 -0.02 8.34
CA VAL A 14 15.76 -0.26 7.13
C VAL A 14 16.53 0.17 5.88
N GLN A 15 17.21 1.31 5.91
CA GLN A 15 18.06 1.76 4.80
C GLN A 15 19.17 0.76 4.48
N ASN A 16 19.81 0.20 5.50
CA ASN A 16 20.87 -0.78 5.32
C ASN A 16 20.32 -2.08 4.72
N GLU A 17 19.15 -2.53 5.16
CA GLU A 17 18.49 -3.69 4.58
C GLU A 17 18.12 -3.46 3.12
N CYS A 18 17.71 -2.24 2.77
CA CYS A 18 17.39 -1.85 1.41
C CYS A 18 18.62 -1.96 0.50
N ARG A 19 19.75 -1.45 0.94
CA ARG A 19 21.01 -1.53 0.20
C ARG A 19 21.44 -2.98 0.01
N LYS A 20 21.28 -3.78 1.05
CA LYS A 20 21.64 -5.19 1.04
C LYS A 20 20.82 -5.99 0.03
N ASN A 21 19.56 -5.63 -0.17
CA ASN A 21 18.62 -6.36 -1.01
C ASN A 21 18.35 -5.69 -2.36
N ASN A 22 19.13 -4.67 -2.74
CA ASN A 22 18.98 -3.91 -3.99
C ASN A 22 17.58 -3.32 -4.17
N ILE A 23 16.97 -2.84 -3.10
CA ILE A 23 15.64 -2.26 -3.14
C ILE A 23 15.74 -0.80 -3.59
N PRO A 24 14.85 -0.34 -4.51
CA PRO A 24 14.97 0.99 -5.10
C PRO A 24 14.98 2.14 -4.09
N ILE A 25 15.89 3.09 -4.29
CA ILE A 25 16.06 4.26 -3.44
C ILE A 25 14.83 5.16 -3.43
N SER A 26 14.01 5.13 -4.50
CA SER A 26 12.76 5.87 -4.56
C SER A 26 11.79 5.51 -3.42
N SER A 27 11.88 4.28 -2.92
CA SER A 27 11.12 3.85 -1.75
C SER A 27 11.68 4.44 -0.44
N LEU A 28 12.93 4.87 -0.43
CA LEU A 28 13.56 5.48 0.75
C LEU A 28 13.06 6.90 1.02
N SER A 29 12.66 7.65 0.00
CA SER A 29 12.11 8.98 0.19
C SER A 29 10.77 8.94 0.94
N ALA A 30 10.02 7.88 0.76
CA ALA A 30 8.79 7.63 1.50
C ALA A 30 9.05 7.32 2.99
N LEU A 31 10.22 6.79 3.31
CA LEU A 31 10.63 6.52 4.69
C LEU A 31 10.96 7.79 5.46
N GLN A 32 11.36 8.86 4.78
CA GLN A 32 11.66 10.14 5.42
C GLN A 32 10.42 10.85 5.92
N ALA A 33 9.26 10.58 5.32
CA ALA A 33 7.98 11.13 5.73
C ALA A 33 7.28 10.31 6.82
N GLY A 34 7.86 9.19 7.21
CA GLY A 34 7.30 8.24 8.19
C GLY A 34 7.71 6.82 7.82
N LEU A 35 7.49 5.88 8.70
CA LEU A 35 7.82 4.49 8.40
C LEU A 35 6.85 3.95 7.35
N ASN A 36 7.38 3.65 6.18
CA ASN A 36 6.58 3.02 5.13
C ASN A 36 6.30 1.55 5.51
N HIS A 37 5.07 1.27 5.92
CA HIS A 37 4.69 -0.06 6.37
C HIS A 37 4.76 -1.12 5.26
N GLY A 38 4.59 -0.72 4.00
CA GLY A 38 4.78 -1.61 2.86
C GLY A 38 6.20 -2.11 2.76
N TYR A 39 7.13 -1.23 2.99
CA TYR A 39 8.54 -1.53 3.00
C TYR A 39 8.90 -2.51 4.10
N LEU A 40 8.49 -2.20 5.32
CA LEU A 40 8.72 -3.04 6.48
C LEU A 40 8.05 -4.40 6.32
N GLY A 41 6.82 -4.42 5.83
CA GLY A 41 6.09 -5.66 5.55
C GLY A 41 6.80 -6.53 4.51
N SER A 42 7.34 -5.91 3.46
CA SER A 42 8.13 -6.61 2.44
C SER A 42 9.37 -7.28 3.03
N LEU A 43 10.10 -6.59 3.90
CA LEU A 43 11.26 -7.15 4.57
C LEU A 43 10.90 -8.34 5.47
N ILE A 44 9.79 -8.23 6.19
CA ILE A 44 9.30 -9.31 7.05
C ILE A 44 8.92 -10.54 6.23
N THR A 45 8.21 -10.36 5.12
CA THR A 45 7.81 -11.47 4.26
C THR A 45 9.02 -12.15 3.61
N GLN A 46 10.05 -11.39 3.23
CA GLN A 46 11.29 -11.94 2.73
C GLN A 46 12.01 -12.76 3.79
N LYS A 47 12.07 -12.25 5.00
CA LYS A 47 12.70 -12.94 6.14
C LYS A 47 12.00 -14.26 6.47
N TRP A 48 10.69 -14.31 6.26
CA TRP A 48 9.90 -15.53 6.48
C TRP A 48 9.86 -16.46 5.27
N ASN A 49 10.63 -16.15 4.23
CA ASN A 49 10.68 -16.91 2.97
C ASN A 49 9.31 -17.08 2.30
N LEU A 50 8.47 -16.06 2.39
CA LEU A 50 7.22 -16.03 1.65
C LEU A 50 7.50 -15.74 0.16
N PRO A 51 6.58 -16.07 -0.75
CA PRO A 51 6.79 -15.86 -2.18
C PRO A 51 7.18 -14.42 -2.52
N ASP A 52 8.13 -14.25 -3.45
CA ASP A 52 8.62 -12.93 -3.88
C ASP A 52 7.49 -12.04 -4.42
N SER A 53 6.50 -12.64 -5.08
CA SER A 53 5.33 -11.91 -5.57
C SER A 53 4.55 -11.23 -4.45
N LEU A 54 4.44 -11.88 -3.30
CA LEU A 54 3.78 -11.30 -2.13
C LEU A 54 4.60 -10.15 -1.55
N SER A 55 5.90 -10.36 -1.39
CA SER A 55 6.81 -9.31 -0.88
C SER A 55 6.81 -8.08 -1.78
N SER A 56 6.84 -8.30 -3.10
CA SER A 56 6.80 -7.22 -4.07
C SER A 56 5.46 -6.49 -4.07
N THR A 57 4.36 -7.20 -3.94
CA THR A 57 3.03 -6.59 -3.84
C THR A 57 2.94 -5.67 -2.62
N ILE A 58 3.40 -6.13 -1.48
CA ILE A 58 3.42 -5.34 -0.25
C ILE A 58 4.33 -4.12 -0.41
N LEU A 59 5.49 -4.30 -1.01
CA LEU A 59 6.46 -3.23 -1.22
C LEU A 59 5.88 -2.06 -2.01
N TYR A 60 5.19 -2.36 -3.10
CA TYR A 60 4.74 -1.36 -4.07
C TYR A 60 3.29 -0.90 -3.87
N HIS A 61 2.57 -1.38 -2.86
CA HIS A 61 1.13 -1.11 -2.76
C HIS A 61 0.76 0.36 -2.53
N HIS A 62 1.72 1.20 -2.09
CA HIS A 62 1.50 2.65 -2.03
C HIS A 62 1.84 3.36 -3.33
N ASP A 63 2.65 2.75 -4.17
CA ASP A 63 3.13 3.32 -5.43
C ASP A 63 3.02 2.29 -6.56
N PRO A 64 1.79 1.91 -6.96
CA PRO A 64 1.58 0.81 -7.90
C PRO A 64 2.21 1.01 -9.27
N LEU A 65 2.37 2.28 -9.70
CA LEU A 65 2.95 2.58 -11.00
C LEU A 65 4.43 2.22 -11.11
N TYR A 66 5.10 2.08 -9.97
CA TYR A 66 6.50 1.64 -9.92
C TYR A 66 6.65 0.13 -9.85
N ALA A 67 5.55 -0.60 -9.68
CA ALA A 67 5.60 -2.05 -9.61
C ALA A 67 5.95 -2.67 -10.96
N PRO A 68 6.65 -3.83 -10.97
CA PRO A 68 6.86 -4.60 -12.19
C PRO A 68 5.55 -4.91 -12.89
N ARG A 69 5.57 -4.92 -14.22
CA ARG A 69 4.34 -5.07 -15.03
C ARG A 69 3.53 -6.32 -14.70
N ASN A 70 4.20 -7.40 -14.40
CA ASN A 70 3.55 -8.69 -14.13
C ASN A 70 2.72 -8.70 -12.85
N ILE A 71 2.99 -7.78 -11.90
CA ILE A 71 2.26 -7.67 -10.64
C ILE A 71 1.53 -6.33 -10.49
N GLN A 72 1.69 -5.42 -11.43
CA GLN A 72 1.20 -4.04 -11.32
C GLN A 72 -0.31 -3.98 -11.10
N LYS A 73 -1.09 -4.84 -11.77
CA LYS A 73 -2.53 -4.87 -11.59
C LYS A 73 -2.93 -5.35 -10.19
N SER A 74 -2.26 -6.38 -9.68
CA SER A 74 -2.49 -6.87 -8.32
C SER A 74 -2.16 -5.81 -7.28
N VAL A 75 -1.05 -5.11 -7.47
CA VAL A 75 -0.63 -4.01 -6.60
C VAL A 75 -1.64 -2.86 -6.67
N ALA A 76 -2.14 -2.56 -7.85
CA ALA A 76 -3.16 -1.52 -8.04
C ALA A 76 -4.46 -1.85 -7.29
N ILE A 77 -4.87 -3.10 -7.27
CA ILE A 77 -6.04 -3.55 -6.50
C ILE A 77 -5.83 -3.26 -5.00
N ILE A 78 -4.69 -3.64 -4.47
CA ILE A 78 -4.35 -3.41 -3.05
C ILE A 78 -4.31 -1.92 -2.73
N TYR A 79 -3.75 -1.11 -3.64
CA TYR A 79 -3.76 0.35 -3.50
C TYR A 79 -5.18 0.89 -3.40
N VAL A 80 -6.07 0.47 -4.29
CA VAL A 80 -7.46 0.94 -4.30
C VAL A 80 -8.18 0.52 -3.02
N GLU A 81 -7.97 -0.70 -2.56
CA GLU A 81 -8.55 -1.18 -1.29
C GLU A 81 -8.07 -0.33 -0.10
N ASP A 82 -6.79 -0.04 -0.04
CA ASP A 82 -6.21 0.80 1.02
C ASP A 82 -6.81 2.22 0.97
N MET A 83 -6.93 2.79 -0.22
CA MET A 83 -7.53 4.11 -0.41
C MET A 83 -9.01 4.12 0.00
N MET A 84 -9.76 3.07 -0.32
CA MET A 84 -11.16 2.94 0.10
C MET A 84 -11.30 2.88 1.63
N ALA A 85 -10.44 2.11 2.29
CA ALA A 85 -10.44 2.02 3.75
C ALA A 85 -10.15 3.39 4.38
N ARG A 86 -9.16 4.09 3.89
CA ARG A 86 -8.80 5.43 4.38
C ARG A 86 -9.87 6.47 4.10
N TYR A 87 -10.51 6.38 2.96
CA TYR A 87 -11.64 7.25 2.61
C TYR A 87 -12.82 7.03 3.56
N ASN A 88 -13.15 5.79 3.85
CA ASN A 88 -14.20 5.45 4.82
C ASN A 88 -13.88 5.95 6.23
N ASP A 89 -12.61 5.86 6.62
CA ASP A 89 -12.13 6.36 7.92
C ASP A 89 -11.93 7.88 7.95
N LYS A 90 -12.19 8.56 6.84
CA LYS A 90 -12.04 10.01 6.69
C LYS A 90 -10.61 10.51 6.92
N THR A 91 -9.62 9.69 6.65
CA THR A 91 -8.21 10.07 6.77
C THR A 91 -7.64 10.63 5.48
N ILE A 92 -8.31 10.42 4.35
CA ILE A 92 -7.97 11.02 3.06
C ILE A 92 -9.21 11.54 2.35
N ASP A 93 -9.00 12.48 1.44
CA ASP A 93 -10.02 12.98 0.50
C ASP A 93 -9.84 12.33 -0.86
N PHE A 94 -10.92 12.27 -1.64
CA PHE A 94 -10.92 11.67 -2.97
C PHE A 94 -9.88 12.27 -3.90
N TYR A 95 -9.63 13.58 -3.80
CA TYR A 95 -8.64 14.25 -4.66
C TYR A 95 -7.20 13.78 -4.42
N GLN A 96 -6.92 13.16 -3.27
CA GLN A 96 -5.59 12.66 -2.94
C GLN A 96 -5.28 11.30 -3.59
N ILE A 97 -6.30 10.64 -4.13
CA ILE A 97 -6.16 9.33 -4.76
C ILE A 97 -5.70 9.51 -6.21
N ASP A 98 -4.79 8.67 -6.68
CA ASP A 98 -4.33 8.68 -8.06
C ASP A 98 -5.45 8.25 -8.99
N LYS A 99 -5.93 9.19 -9.82
CA LYS A 99 -7.05 8.95 -10.73
C LYS A 99 -6.67 8.01 -11.88
N SER A 100 -5.40 7.98 -12.26
CA SER A 100 -4.93 7.07 -13.31
C SER A 100 -5.07 5.61 -12.90
N ILE A 101 -4.87 5.33 -11.61
CA ILE A 101 -5.05 3.99 -11.06
C ILE A 101 -6.55 3.63 -11.00
N LEU A 102 -7.39 4.56 -10.55
CA LEU A 102 -8.83 4.34 -10.49
C LEU A 102 -9.44 4.08 -11.87
N ARG A 103 -8.93 4.74 -12.92
CA ARG A 103 -9.38 4.53 -14.30
C ARG A 103 -9.15 3.11 -14.78
N GLN A 104 -8.13 2.43 -14.30
CA GLN A 104 -7.87 1.03 -14.64
C GLN A 104 -9.04 0.12 -14.24
N PHE A 105 -9.80 0.52 -13.23
CA PHE A 105 -10.96 -0.20 -12.71
C PHE A 105 -12.29 0.47 -13.08
N ASN A 106 -12.24 1.40 -14.02
CA ASN A 106 -13.43 2.12 -14.47
C ASN A 106 -14.12 2.93 -13.37
N ILE A 107 -13.35 3.37 -12.39
CA ILE A 107 -13.84 4.21 -11.29
C ILE A 107 -13.44 5.66 -11.61
N ILE A 108 -14.39 6.45 -12.14
CA ILE A 108 -14.12 7.77 -12.66
C ILE A 108 -14.63 8.87 -11.71
N THR A 109 -15.71 8.61 -10.97
CA THR A 109 -16.33 9.61 -10.11
C THR A 109 -16.17 9.25 -8.63
N GLU A 110 -16.16 10.29 -7.78
CA GLU A 110 -16.17 10.10 -6.34
C GLU A 110 -17.41 9.34 -5.87
N GLU A 111 -18.56 9.60 -6.49
CA GLU A 111 -19.82 8.91 -6.18
C GLU A 111 -19.71 7.40 -6.37
N LYS A 112 -19.14 6.98 -7.50
CA LYS A 112 -18.90 5.57 -7.77
C LYS A 112 -17.89 4.96 -6.80
N PHE A 113 -16.81 5.68 -6.52
CA PHE A 113 -15.79 5.27 -5.56
C PHE A 113 -16.39 5.07 -4.17
N SER A 114 -17.14 6.06 -3.68
CA SER A 114 -17.78 6.02 -2.36
C SER A 114 -18.74 4.84 -2.23
N ARG A 115 -19.52 4.58 -3.26
CA ARG A 115 -20.49 3.48 -3.28
C ARG A 115 -19.79 2.12 -3.17
N ILE A 116 -18.72 1.93 -3.93
CA ILE A 116 -17.94 0.68 -3.89
C ILE A 116 -17.24 0.53 -2.54
N ALA A 117 -16.65 1.61 -2.03
CA ALA A 117 -15.98 1.61 -0.74
C ALA A 117 -16.92 1.21 0.40
N LYS A 118 -18.14 1.72 0.41
CA LYS A 118 -19.16 1.35 1.40
C LYS A 118 -19.55 -0.10 1.31
N LYS A 119 -19.76 -0.61 0.10
CA LYS A 119 -20.12 -2.01 -0.11
C LYS A 119 -19.00 -2.95 0.34
N ALA A 120 -17.75 -2.59 0.08
CA ALA A 120 -16.60 -3.37 0.52
C ALA A 120 -16.52 -3.42 2.04
N GLU A 121 -16.72 -2.31 2.72
CA GLU A 121 -16.74 -2.24 4.19
C GLU A 121 -17.86 -3.09 4.78
N GLU A 122 -19.07 -2.99 4.25
CA GLU A 122 -20.21 -3.79 4.69
C GLU A 122 -19.94 -5.29 4.52
N ALA A 123 -19.40 -5.68 3.39
CA ALA A 123 -19.05 -7.07 3.12
C ALA A 123 -18.00 -7.59 4.12
N PHE A 124 -17.00 -6.78 4.43
CA PHE A 124 -15.97 -7.11 5.41
C PHE A 124 -16.56 -7.27 6.81
N LEU A 125 -17.39 -6.32 7.25
CA LEU A 125 -18.03 -6.35 8.57
C LEU A 125 -18.94 -7.56 8.72
N ASN A 126 -19.69 -7.92 7.67
CA ASN A 126 -20.52 -9.12 7.67
C ASN A 126 -19.70 -10.40 7.80
N THR A 127 -18.49 -10.41 7.25
CA THR A 127 -17.58 -11.56 7.32
C THR A 127 -17.06 -11.78 8.73
N ILE A 128 -16.70 -10.71 9.44
CA ILE A 128 -16.14 -10.82 10.80
C ILE A 128 -17.20 -11.00 11.89
N ASN A 129 -18.46 -10.71 11.60
CA ASN A 129 -19.57 -10.85 12.54
C ASN A 129 -20.31 -12.19 12.43
N VAL A 130 -19.77 -13.10 11.67
CA VAL A 130 -20.34 -14.45 11.50
C VAL A 130 -19.97 -15.37 12.66
#